data_0e4d87f4dc4f81a305418710a1018379
#
_entry.id   0e4d87f4dc4f81a305418710a1018379
#
_cell.length_a   1.000
_cell.length_b   1.000
_cell.length_c   1.000
_cell.angle_alpha   90.00
_cell.angle_beta   90.00
_cell.angle_gamma   90.00
#
_symmetry.space_group_name_H-M   'P 1'
#
loop_
_entity.id
_entity.type
_entity.pdbx_description
1 polymer ?
#
loop_
_entity_poly.entity_id
_entity_poly.type
_entity_poly.pdbx_seq_one_letter_code
_entity_poly.pdbx_strand_id
1 'polypeptide(L)'
;MLKKPAGNLKKVYKLIKGSGGRVLPENHNRNQIHMYTDPIADYLTRVRNAVAANHKVVEIPASNLKKEITKILFDQGYILSYKFETNTVQGSIKIALKYDKDTKEPVIKDIQRISKPGLRKYAGAAKLPRILNGLGIAIVSTSKGLMTGKQAKQLNVGGEVICYVY
;
A
#
# COMPACT_ATOMS: atom_id res chain seq x y z
N MET A 1 -2.30 29.57 41.33
CA MET A 1 -3.38 28.65 41.77
C MET A 1 -4.63 28.95 40.92
N LEU A 2 -4.92 28.18 39.94
CA LEU A 2 -6.14 28.31 39.12
C LEU A 2 -6.82 26.94 39.07
N LYS A 3 -7.99 26.85 39.74
CA LYS A 3 -8.84 25.67 39.82
C LYS A 3 -9.50 25.40 38.47
N LYS A 4 -9.37 24.15 37.96
CA LYS A 4 -10.16 23.62 36.83
C LYS A 4 -11.65 23.44 37.29
N PRO A 5 -12.64 23.81 36.46
CA PRO A 5 -14.03 23.47 36.73
C PRO A 5 -14.28 22.01 36.28
N ALA A 6 -14.62 21.15 37.22
CA ALA A 6 -15.17 19.82 36.97
C ALA A 6 -16.64 19.97 36.52
N GLY A 7 -16.85 20.09 35.22
CA GLY A 7 -18.16 20.14 34.58
C GLY A 7 -18.79 18.75 34.51
N ASN A 8 -19.94 18.66 35.09
CA ASN A 8 -20.86 17.60 35.42
C ASN A 8 -21.31 16.75 34.21
N LEU A 9 -20.49 15.79 33.76
CA LEU A 9 -20.81 14.83 32.70
C LEU A 9 -22.00 13.91 33.06
N LYS A 10 -22.33 13.74 34.35
CA LYS A 10 -23.46 12.91 34.79
C LYS A 10 -24.85 13.51 34.49
N LYS A 11 -24.93 14.82 34.24
CA LYS A 11 -26.22 15.50 33.97
C LYS A 11 -26.64 15.37 32.51
N VAL A 12 -25.71 15.21 31.58
CA VAL A 12 -26.00 15.03 30.14
C VAL A 12 -26.52 13.62 29.85
N TYR A 13 -26.05 12.60 30.58
CA TYR A 13 -26.52 11.22 30.41
C TYR A 13 -27.95 10.97 30.88
N LYS A 14 -28.52 11.82 31.74
CA LYS A 14 -29.89 11.64 32.28
C LYS A 14 -30.98 12.17 31.35
N LEU A 15 -30.66 13.04 30.41
CA LEU A 15 -31.58 13.64 29.46
C LEU A 15 -31.86 12.78 28.21
N ILE A 16 -31.02 11.79 27.91
CA ILE A 16 -31.11 10.94 26.69
C ILE A 16 -31.90 9.64 26.96
N LYS A 17 -32.26 9.34 28.20
CA LYS A 17 -33.02 8.12 28.58
C LYS A 17 -34.54 8.18 28.38
N GLY A 18 -35.06 9.25 27.78
CA GLY A 18 -36.52 9.50 27.70
C GLY A 18 -37.17 9.28 26.32
N SER A 19 -36.46 8.94 25.28
CA SER A 19 -37.08 8.62 23.99
C SER A 19 -36.50 7.31 23.47
N GLY A 20 -37.37 6.33 23.21
CA GLY A 20 -37.06 4.94 22.83
C GLY A 20 -36.31 4.76 21.52
N GLY A 21 -35.15 5.40 21.39
CA GLY A 21 -34.21 5.19 20.33
C GLY A 21 -33.27 4.03 20.67
N ARG A 22 -33.17 3.03 19.80
CA ARG A 22 -32.19 1.94 19.86
C ARG A 22 -30.81 2.57 19.96
N VAL A 23 -30.17 2.52 21.15
CA VAL A 23 -28.76 2.90 21.30
C VAL A 23 -27.95 1.87 20.52
N LEU A 24 -27.40 2.25 19.39
CA LEU A 24 -26.38 1.46 18.72
C LEU A 24 -25.18 1.37 19.67
N PRO A 25 -24.57 0.20 19.85
CA PRO A 25 -23.40 0.08 20.71
C PRO A 25 -22.31 1.00 20.17
N GLU A 26 -21.81 1.88 21.06
CA GLU A 26 -20.61 2.67 20.78
C GLU A 26 -19.54 1.74 20.24
N ASN A 27 -19.05 2.06 19.05
CA ASN A 27 -17.90 1.41 18.47
C ASN A 27 -16.72 1.54 19.44
N HIS A 28 -16.60 0.58 20.33
CA HIS A 28 -15.36 0.33 21.02
C HIS A 28 -14.32 0.12 19.93
N ASN A 29 -13.38 1.00 19.89
CA ASN A 29 -12.15 0.98 19.12
C ASN A 29 -11.56 -0.44 19.11
N ARG A 30 -12.12 -1.31 18.28
CA ARG A 30 -11.53 -2.59 18.00
C ARG A 30 -10.31 -2.24 17.18
N ASN A 31 -9.16 -2.25 17.82
CA ASN A 31 -7.90 -2.55 17.14
C ASN A 31 -8.09 -3.93 16.47
N GLN A 32 -8.84 -3.97 15.38
CA GLN A 32 -8.85 -5.11 14.50
C GLN A 32 -7.45 -5.15 13.91
N ILE A 33 -6.63 -6.00 14.49
CA ILE A 33 -5.43 -6.48 13.84
C ILE A 33 -5.97 -7.20 12.60
N HIS A 34 -6.11 -6.46 11.50
CA HIS A 34 -6.36 -7.05 10.21
C HIS A 34 -5.13 -7.89 9.87
N MET A 35 -5.18 -9.17 10.21
CA MET A 35 -4.20 -10.14 9.74
C MET A 35 -4.39 -10.29 8.23
N TYR A 36 -3.73 -9.42 7.48
CA TYR A 36 -3.64 -9.57 6.03
C TYR A 36 -2.77 -10.78 5.72
N THR A 37 -3.36 -11.81 5.14
CA THR A 37 -2.65 -13.02 4.72
C THR A 37 -1.63 -12.74 3.62
N ASP A 38 -1.82 -11.70 2.80
CA ASP A 38 -0.85 -11.21 1.82
C ASP A 38 -0.65 -9.68 1.96
N PRO A 39 0.39 -9.26 2.73
CA PRO A 39 0.71 -7.83 2.92
C PRO A 39 1.07 -7.10 1.63
N ILE A 40 1.56 -7.83 0.60
CA ILE A 40 1.89 -7.24 -0.70
C ILE A 40 0.61 -7.00 -1.50
N ALA A 41 -0.34 -7.93 -1.49
CA ALA A 41 -1.63 -7.74 -2.13
C ALA A 41 -2.38 -6.54 -1.56
N ASP A 42 -2.37 -6.37 -0.22
CA ASP A 42 -2.94 -5.18 0.44
C ASP A 42 -2.25 -3.88 -0.05
N TYR A 43 -0.91 -3.88 -0.11
CA TYR A 43 -0.14 -2.74 -0.62
C TYR A 43 -0.56 -2.36 -2.04
N LEU A 44 -0.58 -3.33 -2.97
CA LEU A 44 -0.93 -3.10 -4.37
C LEU A 44 -2.38 -2.65 -4.51
N THR A 45 -3.31 -3.21 -3.72
CA THR A 45 -4.72 -2.84 -3.72
C THR A 45 -4.93 -1.41 -3.23
N ARG A 46 -4.23 -0.99 -2.15
CA ARG A 46 -4.29 0.39 -1.66
C ARG A 46 -3.79 1.39 -2.70
N VAL A 47 -2.68 1.07 -3.37
CA VAL A 47 -2.15 1.91 -4.46
C VAL A 47 -3.17 1.99 -5.60
N ARG A 48 -3.71 0.85 -6.06
CA ARG A 48 -4.71 0.80 -7.14
C ARG A 48 -5.96 1.60 -6.79
N ASN A 49 -6.51 1.43 -5.60
CA ASN A 49 -7.70 2.15 -5.14
C ASN A 49 -7.45 3.66 -5.04
N ALA A 50 -6.27 4.07 -4.54
CA ALA A 50 -5.88 5.47 -4.48
C ALA A 50 -5.74 6.10 -5.88
N VAL A 51 -5.18 5.35 -6.83
CA VAL A 51 -5.10 5.76 -8.24
C VAL A 51 -6.50 5.90 -8.84
N ALA A 52 -7.38 4.92 -8.66
CA ALA A 52 -8.76 4.96 -9.17
C ALA A 52 -9.58 6.11 -8.56
N ALA A 53 -9.33 6.45 -7.30
CA ALA A 53 -9.96 7.59 -6.61
C ALA A 53 -9.26 8.94 -6.86
N ASN A 54 -8.23 9.00 -7.73
CA ASN A 54 -7.44 10.19 -8.03
C ASN A 54 -6.82 10.85 -6.78
N HIS A 55 -6.49 10.07 -5.75
CA HIS A 55 -5.79 10.60 -4.58
C HIS A 55 -4.36 10.99 -4.93
N LYS A 56 -3.89 12.11 -4.38
CA LYS A 56 -2.50 12.57 -4.57
C LYS A 56 -1.50 11.78 -3.72
N VAL A 57 -1.92 11.35 -2.54
CA VAL A 57 -1.06 10.66 -1.56
C VAL A 57 -1.79 9.46 -0.98
N VAL A 58 -1.07 8.37 -0.80
CA VAL A 58 -1.56 7.16 -0.12
C VAL A 58 -0.61 6.82 1.04
N GLU A 59 -1.18 6.43 2.19
CA GLU A 59 -0.44 5.98 3.34
C GLU A 59 -0.67 4.48 3.59
N ILE A 60 0.43 3.75 3.79
CA ILE A 60 0.41 2.28 3.89
C ILE A 60 1.33 1.85 5.02
N PRO A 61 0.95 0.85 5.85
CA PRO A 61 1.82 0.28 6.87
C PRO A 61 3.13 -0.25 6.26
N ALA A 62 4.27 0.10 6.88
CA ALA A 62 5.58 -0.23 6.36
C ALA A 62 5.93 -1.71 6.57
N SER A 63 6.71 -2.25 5.62
CA SER A 63 7.54 -3.46 5.77
C SER A 63 8.74 -3.34 4.85
N ASN A 64 9.80 -4.10 5.10
CA ASN A 64 11.02 -4.01 4.29
C ASN A 64 10.72 -4.27 2.81
N LEU A 65 9.95 -5.32 2.51
CA LEU A 65 9.58 -5.66 1.12
C LEU A 65 8.76 -4.54 0.45
N LYS A 66 7.79 -3.93 1.16
CA LYS A 66 7.01 -2.80 0.64
C LYS A 66 7.88 -1.58 0.36
N LYS A 67 8.88 -1.31 1.24
CA LYS A 67 9.85 -0.21 1.04
C LYS A 67 10.67 -0.41 -0.23
N GLU A 68 11.14 -1.64 -0.48
CA GLU A 68 11.91 -1.97 -1.69
C GLU A 68 11.06 -1.86 -2.95
N ILE A 69 9.82 -2.39 -2.94
CA ILE A 69 8.88 -2.20 -4.04
C ILE A 69 8.66 -0.71 -4.33
N THR A 70 8.47 0.10 -3.28
CA THR A 70 8.26 1.55 -3.43
C THR A 70 9.48 2.24 -4.05
N LYS A 71 10.71 1.85 -3.68
CA LYS A 71 11.94 2.37 -4.30
C LYS A 71 11.98 2.04 -5.79
N ILE A 72 11.69 0.79 -6.17
CA ILE A 72 11.66 0.38 -7.58
C ILE A 72 10.62 1.18 -8.36
N LEU A 73 9.42 1.40 -7.81
CA LEU A 73 8.39 2.21 -8.47
C LEU A 73 8.85 3.66 -8.67
N PHE A 74 9.59 4.22 -7.73
CA PHE A 74 10.17 5.55 -7.84
C PHE A 74 11.28 5.61 -8.89
N ASP A 75 12.21 4.68 -8.86
CA ASP A 75 13.34 4.59 -9.81
C ASP A 75 12.87 4.41 -11.25
N GLN A 76 11.74 3.71 -11.44
CA GLN A 76 11.11 3.52 -12.75
C GLN A 76 10.14 4.65 -13.13
N GLY A 77 9.97 5.66 -12.27
CA GLY A 77 9.19 6.87 -12.54
C GLY A 77 7.67 6.71 -12.48
N TYR A 78 7.15 5.62 -11.88
CA TYR A 78 5.72 5.40 -11.68
C TYR A 78 5.09 6.24 -10.58
N ILE A 79 5.89 6.68 -9.60
CA ILE A 79 5.46 7.55 -8.51
C ILE A 79 6.28 8.83 -8.48
N LEU A 80 5.70 9.90 -7.93
CA LEU A 80 6.35 11.22 -7.87
C LEU A 80 7.40 11.30 -6.77
N SER A 81 7.07 10.81 -5.58
CA SER A 81 7.97 10.76 -4.42
C SER A 81 7.44 9.79 -3.37
N TYR A 82 8.27 9.47 -2.38
CA TYR A 82 7.87 8.67 -1.22
C TYR A 82 8.57 9.15 0.04
N LYS A 83 7.97 8.88 1.20
CA LYS A 83 8.55 9.14 2.51
C LYS A 83 8.28 7.97 3.45
N PHE A 84 9.30 7.54 4.18
CA PHE A 84 9.17 6.55 5.25
C PHE A 84 9.06 7.28 6.58
N GLU A 85 8.00 7.01 7.34
CA GLU A 85 7.78 7.55 8.66
C GLU A 85 7.90 6.44 9.70
N THR A 86 8.68 6.70 10.76
CA THR A 86 8.95 5.74 11.84
C THR A 86 8.19 6.07 13.13
N ASN A 87 7.27 7.03 13.07
CA ASN A 87 6.57 7.56 14.25
C ASN A 87 5.58 6.56 14.88
N THR A 88 5.31 5.43 14.24
CA THR A 88 4.47 4.34 14.75
C THR A 88 5.30 3.10 14.96
N VAL A 89 4.83 2.17 15.81
CA VAL A 89 5.53 0.90 16.12
C VAL A 89 5.93 0.14 14.85
N GLN A 90 5.08 0.15 13.81
CA GLN A 90 5.34 -0.53 12.54
C GLN A 90 5.93 0.41 11.48
N GLY A 91 5.79 1.73 11.65
CA GLY A 91 6.10 2.73 10.64
C GLY A 91 5.06 2.79 9.51
N SER A 92 5.10 3.86 8.73
CA SER A 92 4.27 4.02 7.55
C SER A 92 5.08 4.47 6.33
N ILE A 93 4.54 4.17 5.14
CA ILE A 93 5.05 4.62 3.84
C ILE A 93 4.02 5.57 3.27
N LYS A 94 4.41 6.83 3.05
CA LYS A 94 3.61 7.80 2.30
C LYS A 94 4.13 7.86 0.88
N ILE A 95 3.24 7.63 -0.09
CA ILE A 95 3.54 7.59 -1.52
C ILE A 95 2.78 8.71 -2.19
N ALA A 96 3.48 9.62 -2.86
CA ALA A 96 2.88 10.62 -3.73
C ALA A 96 2.71 10.01 -5.13
N LEU A 97 1.48 9.82 -5.55
CA LEU A 97 1.13 9.28 -6.85
C LEU A 97 1.42 10.30 -7.95
N LYS A 98 1.80 9.78 -9.12
CA LYS A 98 2.15 10.61 -10.28
C LYS A 98 1.02 10.60 -11.30
N TYR A 99 0.63 11.79 -11.72
CA TYR A 99 -0.36 12.03 -12.76
C TYR A 99 0.27 12.86 -13.89
N ASP A 100 -0.20 12.64 -15.09
CA ASP A 100 0.16 13.48 -16.22
C ASP A 100 -0.32 14.93 -15.98
N LYS A 101 0.46 15.91 -16.42
CA LYS A 101 0.14 17.34 -16.18
C LYS A 101 -1.02 17.81 -17.06
N ASP A 102 -1.09 17.30 -18.28
CA ASP A 102 -2.04 17.76 -19.31
C ASP A 102 -3.34 16.96 -19.22
N THR A 103 -3.25 15.64 -19.28
CA THR A 103 -4.42 14.75 -19.28
C THR A 103 -4.96 14.43 -17.89
N LYS A 104 -4.17 14.69 -16.82
CA LYS A 104 -4.45 14.31 -15.42
C LYS A 104 -4.65 12.81 -15.23
N GLU A 105 -4.31 12.01 -16.23
CA GLU A 105 -4.36 10.55 -16.11
C GLU A 105 -3.24 10.02 -15.22
N PRO A 106 -3.49 8.95 -14.46
CA PRO A 106 -2.47 8.34 -13.63
C PRO A 106 -1.41 7.66 -14.49
N VAL A 107 -0.14 7.78 -14.08
CA VAL A 107 0.98 7.10 -14.73
C VAL A 107 0.90 5.59 -14.51
N ILE A 108 0.43 5.13 -13.35
CA ILE A 108 0.12 3.73 -13.10
C ILE A 108 -1.26 3.44 -13.70
N LYS A 109 -1.32 2.71 -14.80
CA LYS A 109 -2.59 2.28 -15.42
C LYS A 109 -3.16 1.05 -14.71
N ASP A 110 -2.30 0.09 -14.39
CA ASP A 110 -2.68 -1.06 -13.57
C ASP A 110 -1.49 -1.61 -12.80
N ILE A 111 -1.78 -2.27 -11.67
CA ILE A 111 -0.82 -2.92 -10.80
C ILE A 111 -1.40 -4.25 -10.30
N GLN A 112 -0.76 -5.36 -10.66
CA GLN A 112 -1.31 -6.71 -10.45
C GLN A 112 -0.38 -7.59 -9.62
N ARG A 113 -0.96 -8.27 -8.62
CA ARG A 113 -0.28 -9.32 -7.85
C ARG A 113 -0.23 -10.62 -8.64
N ILE A 114 0.96 -11.17 -8.86
CA ILE A 114 1.16 -12.40 -9.63
C ILE A 114 1.42 -13.60 -8.73
N SER A 115 2.50 -13.56 -7.94
CA SER A 115 2.80 -14.60 -6.97
C SER A 115 1.97 -14.39 -5.71
N LYS A 116 1.17 -15.36 -5.31
CA LYS A 116 0.29 -15.33 -4.13
C LYS A 116 0.76 -16.35 -3.09
N PRO A 117 0.44 -16.20 -1.80
CA PRO A 117 0.81 -17.18 -0.77
C PRO A 117 0.41 -18.61 -1.10
N GLY A 118 -0.78 -18.81 -1.68
CA GLY A 118 -1.28 -20.15 -2.09
C GLY A 118 -0.78 -20.62 -3.47
N LEU A 119 -0.17 -19.74 -4.28
CA LEU A 119 0.30 -20.07 -5.63
C LEU A 119 1.53 -19.23 -5.97
N ARG A 120 2.71 -19.70 -5.63
CA ARG A 120 3.97 -19.04 -5.95
C ARG A 120 4.32 -19.16 -7.43
N LYS A 121 4.76 -18.05 -8.04
CA LYS A 121 5.14 -17.96 -9.44
C LYS A 121 6.61 -17.61 -9.55
N TYR A 122 7.40 -18.56 -10.01
CA TYR A 122 8.83 -18.42 -10.26
C TYR A 122 9.12 -18.40 -11.76
N ALA A 123 10.16 -17.67 -12.16
CA ALA A 123 10.64 -17.68 -13.53
C ALA A 123 12.17 -17.61 -13.57
N GLY A 124 12.77 -18.43 -14.42
CA GLY A 124 14.19 -18.33 -14.73
C GLY A 124 14.50 -17.07 -15.53
N ALA A 125 15.75 -16.63 -15.57
CA ALA A 125 16.20 -15.41 -16.22
C ALA A 125 15.71 -15.26 -17.67
N ALA A 126 15.78 -16.35 -18.46
CA ALA A 126 15.35 -16.36 -19.87
C ALA A 126 13.82 -16.29 -20.01
N LYS A 127 13.06 -16.82 -19.03
CA LYS A 127 11.59 -16.92 -19.07
C LYS A 127 10.87 -15.79 -18.32
N LEU A 128 11.60 -14.77 -17.85
CA LEU A 128 10.98 -13.63 -17.20
C LEU A 128 10.03 -12.90 -18.17
N PRO A 129 8.78 -12.62 -17.74
CA PRO A 129 7.77 -12.05 -18.61
C PRO A 129 8.12 -10.63 -19.04
N ARG A 130 7.80 -10.29 -20.29
CA ARG A 130 7.81 -8.92 -20.79
C ARG A 130 6.38 -8.36 -20.68
N ILE A 131 6.22 -7.29 -19.93
CA ILE A 131 4.90 -6.66 -19.71
C ILE A 131 4.70 -5.61 -20.82
N LEU A 132 3.58 -5.71 -21.53
CA LEU A 132 3.22 -4.80 -22.64
C LEU A 132 4.42 -4.49 -23.57
N ASN A 133 5.10 -5.53 -24.05
CA ASN A 133 6.28 -5.40 -24.93
C ASN A 133 7.42 -4.54 -24.33
N GLY A 134 7.47 -4.36 -23.00
CA GLY A 134 8.50 -3.61 -22.30
C GLY A 134 8.07 -2.22 -21.82
N LEU A 135 6.83 -1.79 -22.07
CA LEU A 135 6.27 -0.56 -21.52
C LEU A 135 5.96 -0.69 -20.02
N GLY A 136 5.62 -1.92 -19.57
CA GLY A 136 5.43 -2.21 -18.16
C GLY A 136 6.66 -2.90 -17.55
N ILE A 137 6.65 -3.02 -16.24
CA ILE A 137 7.69 -3.70 -15.47
C ILE A 137 7.14 -4.91 -14.70
N ALA A 138 7.94 -5.97 -14.61
CA ALA A 138 7.78 -7.03 -13.63
C ALA A 138 8.74 -6.76 -12.46
N ILE A 139 8.25 -6.83 -11.22
CA ILE A 139 9.09 -6.79 -10.02
C ILE A 139 9.33 -8.23 -9.58
N VAL A 140 10.60 -8.59 -9.46
CA VAL A 140 11.06 -9.95 -9.19
C VAL A 140 11.88 -9.97 -7.91
N SER A 141 11.59 -10.93 -7.03
CA SER A 141 12.41 -11.23 -5.86
C SER A 141 13.43 -12.29 -6.23
N THR A 142 14.70 -11.94 -6.15
CA THR A 142 15.84 -12.80 -6.50
C THR A 142 16.75 -13.03 -5.29
N SER A 143 17.72 -13.91 -5.43
CA SER A 143 18.78 -14.10 -4.42
C SER A 143 19.64 -12.84 -4.17
N LYS A 144 19.61 -11.87 -5.08
CA LYS A 144 20.31 -10.58 -4.99
C LYS A 144 19.39 -9.42 -4.53
N GLY A 145 18.18 -9.74 -4.04
CA GLY A 145 17.16 -8.76 -3.60
C GLY A 145 16.07 -8.53 -4.64
N LEU A 146 15.22 -7.53 -4.38
CA LEU A 146 14.18 -7.12 -5.32
C LEU A 146 14.79 -6.30 -6.47
N MET A 147 14.31 -6.60 -7.67
CA MET A 147 14.74 -5.87 -8.87
C MET A 147 13.68 -5.96 -9.97
N THR A 148 13.88 -5.17 -11.02
CA THR A 148 13.03 -5.26 -12.22
C THR A 148 13.38 -6.49 -13.05
N GLY A 149 12.41 -7.02 -13.80
CA GLY A 149 12.65 -8.15 -14.71
C GLY A 149 13.74 -7.87 -15.74
N LYS A 150 13.95 -6.60 -16.14
CA LYS A 150 15.04 -6.19 -17.04
C LYS A 150 16.41 -6.35 -16.36
N GLN A 151 16.55 -5.87 -15.13
CA GLN A 151 17.78 -6.02 -14.33
C GLN A 151 18.09 -7.50 -14.04
N ALA A 152 17.06 -8.28 -13.67
CA ALA A 152 17.23 -9.71 -13.41
C ALA A 152 17.72 -10.48 -14.64
N LYS A 153 17.24 -10.13 -15.86
CA LYS A 153 17.75 -10.68 -17.11
C LYS A 153 19.22 -10.30 -17.37
N GLN A 154 19.58 -9.04 -17.16
CA GLN A 154 20.96 -8.57 -17.33
C GLN A 154 21.94 -9.28 -16.40
N LEU A 155 21.51 -9.54 -15.15
CA LEU A 155 22.31 -10.26 -14.16
C LEU A 155 22.23 -11.78 -14.31
N ASN A 156 21.45 -12.28 -15.28
CA ASN A 156 21.16 -13.70 -15.52
C ASN A 156 20.66 -14.43 -14.26
N VAL A 157 19.80 -13.78 -13.49
CA VAL A 157 19.18 -14.34 -12.28
C VAL A 157 17.68 -14.48 -12.47
N GLY A 158 17.13 -15.59 -12.01
CA GLY A 158 15.70 -15.81 -11.90
C GLY A 158 15.18 -15.55 -10.50
N GLY A 159 13.86 -15.63 -10.31
CA GLY A 159 13.26 -15.45 -9.00
C GLY A 159 11.74 -15.54 -9.01
N GLU A 160 11.15 -15.16 -7.88
CA GLU A 160 9.70 -15.06 -7.69
C GLU A 160 9.16 -13.78 -8.34
N VAL A 161 8.22 -13.92 -9.27
CA VAL A 161 7.57 -12.77 -9.91
C VAL A 161 6.49 -12.23 -8.98
N ILE A 162 6.78 -11.13 -8.30
CA ILE A 162 5.92 -10.54 -7.27
C ILE A 162 4.68 -9.90 -7.87
N CYS A 163 4.88 -8.94 -8.78
CA CYS A 163 3.80 -8.15 -9.37
C CYS A 163 4.21 -7.58 -10.74
N TYR A 164 3.20 -7.12 -11.48
CA TYR A 164 3.36 -6.33 -12.70
C TYR A 164 2.82 -4.92 -12.48
N VAL A 165 3.45 -3.96 -13.16
CA VAL A 165 3.05 -2.55 -13.15
C VAL A 165 3.16 -1.99 -14.56
N TYR A 166 2.15 -1.29 -15.01
CA TYR A 166 2.12 -0.57 -16.29
C TYR A 166 1.17 0.60 -16.28
#